data_1a8018e797fbd2a95d6feb25745959cc
#
_entry.id   1a8018e797fbd2a95d6feb25745959cc
#
_cell.length_a   1.000
_cell.length_b   1.000
_cell.length_c   1.000
_cell.angle_alpha   90.00
_cell.angle_beta   90.00
_cell.angle_gamma   90.00
#
_symmetry.space_group_name_H-M   'P 1'
#
loop_
_entity.id
_entity.type
_entity.pdbx_description
1 polymer ?
#
loop_
_entity_poly.entity_id
_entity_poly.type
_entity_poly.pdbx_seq_one_letter_code
_entity_poly.pdbx_strand_id
1 'polypeptide(L)'
;MLNVSVTTSSGAIEGLGKFLQYGNGRGVPSYAAFTREHTHRVHDPKYVDWDTVVSLGNTDAFVKALMLFYTSGDTLLVDEWTYPAIIGTVVPMNIQLAPVRMDAEGMVPEALDHVCTNWTGERKLRMVYTIPTAQNPTGATMSIARKRAIYAVAQKHNLVIIEDDPYYYLQFEPYTADSENRYTNLPGITSLVPSLLSLDTDGRVIRLDSFSKVLAPGLRCGWVTAPKYITDKIQFHNETSIQQPAGVSQAIVASLMNEQWGHSGWERHLVQIQRDYAMRRDLFVDLCLKHLNGLVEFTVPDAGMFLWFRVLLKPELQGQTGVMQRVFDSMVANHVLL
;
A
#
# COMPACT_ATOMS: atom_id res chain seq x y z
N MET A 1 24.32 -4.98 4.22
CA MET A 1 23.75 -6.01 5.13
C MET A 1 23.21 -5.31 6.36
N LEU A 2 21.94 -5.52 6.68
CA LEU A 2 21.31 -5.02 7.91
C LEU A 2 21.79 -5.90 9.07
N ASN A 3 22.51 -5.31 10.03
CA ASN A 3 22.82 -5.97 11.31
C ASN A 3 21.80 -5.48 12.34
N VAL A 4 20.92 -6.36 12.79
CA VAL A 4 19.96 -6.07 13.85
C VAL A 4 20.36 -6.89 15.07
N SER A 5 20.57 -6.22 16.22
CA SER A 5 20.78 -6.87 17.51
C SER A 5 19.58 -6.62 18.40
N VAL A 6 19.06 -7.66 19.01
CA VAL A 6 18.02 -7.57 20.05
C VAL A 6 18.66 -7.92 21.36
N THR A 7 18.77 -6.95 22.26
CA THR A 7 19.44 -7.16 23.55
C THR A 7 18.50 -7.76 24.59
N THR A 8 19.03 -8.66 25.39
CA THR A 8 18.32 -9.27 26.53
C THR A 8 18.50 -8.51 27.83
N SER A 9 19.33 -7.46 27.84
CA SER A 9 19.74 -6.74 29.02
C SER A 9 18.78 -5.64 29.45
N SER A 10 18.81 -5.30 30.73
CA SER A 10 17.95 -4.33 31.42
C SER A 10 18.10 -2.87 30.98
N GLY A 11 18.89 -2.57 29.96
CA GLY A 11 19.07 -1.24 29.39
C GLY A 11 18.30 -1.01 28.09
N ALA A 12 17.70 -2.05 27.51
CA ALA A 12 16.82 -1.90 26.33
C ALA A 12 15.46 -1.32 26.75
N ILE A 13 14.82 -0.55 25.85
CA ILE A 13 13.48 0.02 26.07
C ILE A 13 12.50 -1.08 26.50
N GLU A 14 12.64 -2.29 25.92
CA GLU A 14 11.92 -3.51 26.32
C GLU A 14 12.85 -4.72 26.15
N GLY A 15 13.15 -5.43 27.24
CA GLY A 15 13.95 -6.66 27.17
C GLY A 15 13.24 -7.76 26.35
N LEU A 16 14.01 -8.60 25.66
CA LEU A 16 13.49 -9.69 24.79
C LEU A 16 12.43 -10.56 25.48
N GLY A 17 12.54 -10.75 26.80
CA GLY A 17 11.56 -11.52 27.58
C GLY A 17 10.11 -11.03 27.45
N LYS A 18 9.88 -9.73 27.26
CA LYS A 18 8.54 -9.19 27.06
C LYS A 18 7.97 -9.57 25.69
N PHE A 19 8.81 -9.60 24.68
CA PHE A 19 8.38 -10.00 23.33
C PHE A 19 8.08 -11.49 23.19
N LEU A 20 8.58 -12.31 24.11
CA LEU A 20 8.35 -13.76 24.16
C LEU A 20 7.11 -14.15 24.97
N GLN A 21 6.42 -13.20 25.58
CA GLN A 21 5.17 -13.42 26.31
C GLN A 21 3.97 -13.02 25.46
N TYR A 22 2.77 -13.44 25.89
CA TYR A 22 1.54 -12.89 25.37
C TYR A 22 1.51 -11.37 25.62
N GLY A 23 1.12 -10.63 24.58
CA GLY A 23 1.03 -9.20 24.62
C GLY A 23 -0.37 -8.70 24.27
N ASN A 24 -0.50 -7.39 24.15
CA ASN A 24 -1.71 -6.72 23.78
C ASN A 24 -1.90 -6.77 22.26
N GLY A 25 -3.13 -6.95 21.80
CA GLY A 25 -3.47 -6.98 20.37
C GLY A 25 -3.19 -5.66 19.63
N ARG A 26 -2.93 -4.56 20.35
CA ARG A 26 -2.47 -3.30 19.77
C ARG A 26 -1.00 -3.34 19.35
N GLY A 27 -0.22 -4.30 19.87
CA GLY A 27 1.21 -4.46 19.69
C GLY A 27 2.00 -4.12 20.93
N VAL A 28 3.30 -4.43 20.90
CA VAL A 28 4.20 -4.06 22.02
C VAL A 28 4.32 -2.53 22.09
N PRO A 29 4.41 -1.96 23.32
CA PRO A 29 4.35 -0.52 23.52
C PRO A 29 5.35 0.29 22.69
N SER A 30 6.60 -0.15 22.59
CA SER A 30 7.65 0.54 21.82
C SER A 30 7.36 0.56 20.33
N TYR A 31 6.82 -0.53 19.77
CA TYR A 31 6.43 -0.58 18.36
C TYR A 31 5.18 0.28 18.10
N ALA A 32 4.18 0.19 18.97
CA ALA A 32 2.97 1.01 18.85
C ALA A 32 3.28 2.52 18.98
N ALA A 33 4.16 2.91 19.89
CA ALA A 33 4.61 4.29 20.04
C ALA A 33 5.32 4.79 18.78
N PHE A 34 6.23 4.00 18.21
CA PHE A 34 6.91 4.34 16.97
C PHE A 34 5.92 4.55 15.83
N THR A 35 4.97 3.61 15.61
CA THR A 35 4.01 3.73 14.49
C THR A 35 3.12 4.95 14.65
N ARG A 36 2.69 5.27 15.87
CA ARG A 36 1.88 6.45 16.15
C ARG A 36 2.66 7.74 15.88
N GLU A 37 3.87 7.86 16.41
CA GLU A 37 4.72 9.04 16.18
C GLU A 37 5.05 9.19 14.70
N HIS A 38 5.42 8.10 14.04
CA HIS A 38 5.73 8.10 12.61
C HIS A 38 4.52 8.55 11.77
N THR A 39 3.33 8.04 12.05
CA THR A 39 2.09 8.46 11.39
C THR A 39 1.83 9.96 11.58
N HIS A 40 2.01 10.47 12.81
CA HIS A 40 1.87 11.91 13.07
C HIS A 40 2.86 12.74 12.25
N ARG A 41 4.13 12.33 12.20
CA ARG A 41 5.20 13.05 11.47
C ARG A 41 4.99 13.08 9.96
N VAL A 42 4.44 12.01 9.38
CA VAL A 42 4.36 11.82 7.93
C VAL A 42 2.99 12.19 7.37
N HIS A 43 1.92 11.83 8.06
CA HIS A 43 0.57 11.97 7.56
C HIS A 43 -0.24 13.06 8.28
N ASP A 44 0.10 13.36 9.53
CA ASP A 44 -0.54 14.39 10.35
C ASP A 44 -2.07 14.41 10.21
N PRO A 45 -2.79 13.34 10.65
CA PRO A 45 -4.24 13.24 10.48
C PRO A 45 -4.96 14.46 11.08
N LYS A 46 -5.96 15.01 10.36
CA LYS A 46 -6.58 16.30 10.71
C LYS A 46 -7.72 16.20 11.72
N TYR A 47 -8.11 15.00 12.12
CA TYR A 47 -9.08 14.77 13.19
C TYR A 47 -8.38 14.27 14.47
N VAL A 48 -8.96 14.55 15.63
CA VAL A 48 -8.27 14.39 16.93
C VAL A 48 -8.23 12.92 17.40
N ASP A 49 -9.31 12.18 17.20
CA ASP A 49 -9.49 10.84 17.78
C ASP A 49 -9.04 9.73 16.82
N TRP A 50 -7.77 9.79 16.40
CA TRP A 50 -7.12 8.73 15.63
C TRP A 50 -6.10 7.96 16.47
N ASP A 51 -5.85 6.71 16.09
CA ASP A 51 -4.83 5.88 16.71
C ASP A 51 -4.27 4.86 15.73
N THR A 52 -3.24 4.12 16.16
CA THR A 52 -2.64 3.03 15.40
C THR A 52 -2.84 1.69 16.10
N VAL A 53 -2.91 0.62 15.31
CA VAL A 53 -2.91 -0.76 15.80
C VAL A 53 -2.09 -1.63 14.86
N VAL A 54 -1.30 -2.55 15.41
CA VAL A 54 -0.41 -3.41 14.62
C VAL A 54 -1.19 -4.45 13.82
N SER A 55 -0.60 -4.88 12.71
CA SER A 55 -1.11 -5.93 11.83
C SER A 55 0.00 -6.87 11.36
N LEU A 56 -0.38 -8.04 10.81
CA LEU A 56 0.53 -8.96 10.11
C LEU A 56 0.86 -8.47 8.68
N GLY A 57 0.82 -7.17 8.44
CA GLY A 57 0.93 -6.52 7.13
C GLY A 57 -0.44 -6.21 6.51
N ASN A 58 -0.43 -5.56 5.33
CA ASN A 58 -1.64 -4.96 4.77
C ASN A 58 -2.74 -5.96 4.39
N THR A 59 -2.40 -7.18 3.98
CA THR A 59 -3.42 -8.21 3.68
C THR A 59 -4.24 -8.57 4.92
N ASP A 60 -3.59 -8.78 6.08
CA ASP A 60 -4.27 -9.02 7.36
C ASP A 60 -5.09 -7.79 7.79
N ALA A 61 -4.49 -6.60 7.67
CA ALA A 61 -5.16 -5.34 7.98
C ALA A 61 -6.41 -5.11 7.12
N PHE A 62 -6.34 -5.41 5.81
CA PHE A 62 -7.48 -5.35 4.90
C PHE A 62 -8.61 -6.28 5.33
N VAL A 63 -8.31 -7.55 5.62
CA VAL A 63 -9.32 -8.51 6.09
C VAL A 63 -10.05 -7.98 7.32
N LYS A 64 -9.29 -7.47 8.29
CA LYS A 64 -9.85 -6.94 9.54
C LYS A 64 -10.70 -5.69 9.31
N ALA A 65 -10.22 -4.75 8.48
CA ALA A 65 -11.00 -3.58 8.09
C ALA A 65 -12.30 -3.98 7.38
N LEU A 66 -12.22 -4.96 6.47
CA LEU A 66 -13.37 -5.48 5.77
C LEU A 66 -14.40 -6.08 6.73
N MET A 67 -13.97 -6.94 7.66
CA MET A 67 -14.86 -7.62 8.63
C MET A 67 -15.62 -6.66 9.56
N LEU A 68 -15.15 -5.42 9.72
CA LEU A 68 -15.84 -4.41 10.52
C LEU A 68 -17.11 -3.85 9.85
N PHE A 69 -17.16 -3.85 8.53
CA PHE A 69 -18.16 -3.12 7.78
C PHE A 69 -18.99 -3.97 6.83
N TYR A 70 -18.47 -5.13 6.43
CA TYR A 70 -19.11 -5.99 5.42
C TYR A 70 -19.78 -7.21 5.99
N THR A 71 -20.86 -7.56 5.32
CA THR A 71 -21.55 -8.85 5.49
C THR A 71 -21.65 -9.56 4.14
N SER A 72 -21.91 -10.86 4.16
CA SER A 72 -22.11 -11.64 2.92
C SER A 72 -23.18 -10.98 2.02
N GLY A 73 -22.86 -10.85 0.75
CA GLY A 73 -23.71 -10.22 -0.27
C GLY A 73 -23.52 -8.69 -0.41
N ASP A 74 -22.62 -8.06 0.35
CA ASP A 74 -22.25 -6.66 0.12
C ASP A 74 -21.34 -6.52 -1.10
N THR A 75 -21.15 -5.28 -1.56
CA THR A 75 -20.27 -4.94 -2.70
C THR A 75 -19.18 -3.97 -2.27
N LEU A 76 -17.93 -4.28 -2.63
CA LEU A 76 -16.75 -3.45 -2.44
C LEU A 76 -16.39 -2.74 -3.75
N LEU A 77 -16.29 -1.40 -3.71
CA LEU A 77 -15.72 -0.62 -4.80
C LEU A 77 -14.19 -0.80 -4.81
N VAL A 78 -13.63 -1.09 -5.98
CA VAL A 78 -12.19 -1.32 -6.16
C VAL A 78 -11.68 -0.64 -7.43
N ASP A 79 -10.37 -0.40 -7.49
CA ASP A 79 -9.70 -0.05 -8.74
C ASP A 79 -10.01 -1.11 -9.82
N GLU A 80 -10.27 -0.71 -11.06
CA GLU A 80 -10.57 -1.60 -12.22
C GLU A 80 -9.51 -2.70 -12.39
N TRP A 81 -8.25 -2.33 -12.22
CA TRP A 81 -7.12 -3.24 -12.07
C TRP A 81 -6.70 -3.21 -10.60
N THR A 82 -6.83 -4.29 -9.90
CA THR A 82 -6.55 -4.31 -8.46
C THR A 82 -5.68 -5.49 -8.04
N TYR A 83 -5.13 -5.41 -6.85
CA TYR A 83 -4.26 -6.45 -6.30
C TYR A 83 -4.99 -7.80 -6.19
N PRO A 84 -4.49 -8.88 -6.84
CA PRO A 84 -5.22 -10.14 -6.93
C PRO A 84 -5.59 -10.78 -5.59
N ALA A 85 -4.81 -10.54 -4.53
CA ALA A 85 -5.12 -11.08 -3.22
C ALA A 85 -6.42 -10.50 -2.62
N ILE A 86 -6.83 -9.28 -3.02
CA ILE A 86 -8.13 -8.71 -2.62
C ILE A 86 -9.27 -9.56 -3.20
N ILE A 87 -9.17 -9.94 -4.48
CA ILE A 87 -10.14 -10.81 -5.14
C ILE A 87 -10.20 -12.17 -4.40
N GLY A 88 -9.03 -12.76 -4.15
CA GLY A 88 -8.94 -14.02 -3.40
C GLY A 88 -9.50 -13.96 -1.98
N THR A 89 -9.44 -12.80 -1.34
CA THR A 89 -10.00 -12.58 0.00
C THR A 89 -11.52 -12.45 -0.01
N VAL A 90 -12.09 -11.67 -0.94
CA VAL A 90 -13.51 -11.31 -0.90
C VAL A 90 -14.42 -12.39 -1.48
N VAL A 91 -13.93 -13.17 -2.45
CA VAL A 91 -14.72 -14.23 -3.10
C VAL A 91 -15.23 -15.28 -2.09
N PRO A 92 -14.39 -15.85 -1.20
CA PRO A 92 -14.87 -16.80 -0.18
C PRO A 92 -15.84 -16.17 0.85
N MET A 93 -15.80 -14.84 1.02
CA MET A 93 -16.69 -14.10 1.91
C MET A 93 -18.03 -13.75 1.25
N ASN A 94 -18.24 -14.15 -0.01
CA ASN A 94 -19.40 -13.81 -0.82
C ASN A 94 -19.62 -12.28 -0.91
N ILE A 95 -18.52 -11.52 -1.08
CA ILE A 95 -18.53 -10.08 -1.30
C ILE A 95 -18.32 -9.84 -2.78
N GLN A 96 -19.17 -9.03 -3.40
CA GLN A 96 -19.07 -8.67 -4.80
C GLN A 96 -18.03 -7.55 -4.97
N LEU A 97 -17.42 -7.48 -6.15
CA LEU A 97 -16.53 -6.38 -6.53
C LEU A 97 -17.22 -5.50 -7.57
N ALA A 98 -17.19 -4.19 -7.36
CA ALA A 98 -17.60 -3.19 -8.34
C ALA A 98 -16.36 -2.42 -8.82
N PRO A 99 -15.84 -2.69 -10.02
CA PRO A 99 -14.67 -2.01 -10.54
C PRO A 99 -15.00 -0.55 -10.89
N VAL A 100 -14.08 0.34 -10.53
CA VAL A 100 -14.12 1.76 -10.89
C VAL A 100 -13.03 2.03 -11.89
N ARG A 101 -13.38 2.64 -13.02
CA ARG A 101 -12.46 2.96 -14.12
C ARG A 101 -11.25 3.74 -13.63
N MET A 102 -10.09 3.42 -14.22
CA MET A 102 -8.80 4.04 -13.98
C MET A 102 -8.26 4.77 -15.21
N ASP A 103 -7.30 5.65 -14.95
CA ASP A 103 -6.43 6.25 -15.97
C ASP A 103 -4.96 6.21 -15.46
N ALA A 104 -4.06 6.98 -16.08
CA ALA A 104 -2.64 7.03 -15.71
C ALA A 104 -2.39 7.53 -14.27
N GLU A 105 -3.35 8.23 -13.66
CA GLU A 105 -3.29 8.67 -12.26
C GLU A 105 -4.10 7.78 -11.30
N GLY A 106 -4.51 6.57 -11.72
CA GLY A 106 -5.30 5.66 -10.89
C GLY A 106 -6.81 5.87 -11.01
N MET A 107 -7.57 5.60 -9.93
CA MET A 107 -9.04 5.69 -9.92
C MET A 107 -9.55 7.07 -10.36
N VAL A 108 -10.52 7.07 -11.29
CA VAL A 108 -11.14 8.29 -11.82
C VAL A 108 -12.30 8.73 -10.93
N PRO A 109 -12.28 9.95 -10.34
CA PRO A 109 -13.30 10.42 -9.40
C PRO A 109 -14.69 10.46 -10.00
N GLU A 110 -14.82 10.90 -11.26
CA GLU A 110 -16.09 10.96 -11.98
C GLU A 110 -16.68 9.56 -12.22
N ALA A 111 -15.82 8.55 -12.43
CA ALA A 111 -16.24 7.17 -12.54
C ALA A 111 -16.73 6.63 -11.20
N LEU A 112 -16.04 6.95 -10.09
CA LEU A 112 -16.46 6.59 -8.75
C LEU A 112 -17.82 7.23 -8.41
N ASP A 113 -17.96 8.53 -8.68
CA ASP A 113 -19.23 9.26 -8.47
C ASP A 113 -20.36 8.67 -9.31
N HIS A 114 -20.09 8.34 -10.58
CA HIS A 114 -21.07 7.72 -11.49
C HIS A 114 -21.55 6.36 -10.97
N VAL A 115 -20.62 5.48 -10.56
CA VAL A 115 -20.98 4.17 -10.01
C VAL A 115 -21.84 4.32 -8.76
N CYS A 116 -21.47 5.21 -7.82
CA CYS A 116 -22.22 5.45 -6.60
C CYS A 116 -23.61 6.04 -6.86
N THR A 117 -23.72 7.01 -7.79
CA THR A 117 -24.97 7.69 -8.10
C THR A 117 -25.98 6.77 -8.80
N ASN A 118 -25.48 5.88 -9.67
CA ASN A 118 -26.32 4.97 -10.46
C ASN A 118 -26.38 3.55 -9.88
N TRP A 119 -25.98 3.39 -8.62
CA TRP A 119 -25.98 2.08 -7.98
C TRP A 119 -27.41 1.52 -7.82
N THR A 120 -27.65 0.35 -8.39
CA THR A 120 -28.96 -0.35 -8.37
C THR A 120 -28.96 -1.63 -7.53
N GLY A 121 -27.81 -1.93 -6.86
CA GLY A 121 -27.73 -3.10 -5.99
C GLY A 121 -28.62 -2.97 -4.76
N GLU A 122 -29.05 -4.10 -4.19
CA GLU A 122 -29.96 -4.14 -3.04
C GLU A 122 -29.37 -3.47 -1.79
N ARG A 123 -28.04 -3.52 -1.63
CA ARG A 123 -27.33 -2.97 -0.48
C ARG A 123 -26.55 -1.73 -0.86
N LYS A 124 -26.48 -0.78 0.06
CA LYS A 124 -25.70 0.45 -0.12
C LYS A 124 -24.21 0.13 -0.22
N LEU A 125 -23.53 0.80 -1.14
CA LEU A 125 -22.08 0.88 -1.15
C LEU A 125 -21.59 1.56 0.12
N ARG A 126 -20.57 1.00 0.78
CA ARG A 126 -20.06 1.52 2.06
C ARG A 126 -18.58 1.81 2.03
N MET A 127 -17.83 1.12 1.20
CA MET A 127 -16.37 1.22 1.18
C MET A 127 -15.84 1.23 -0.23
N VAL A 128 -14.72 1.93 -0.38
CA VAL A 128 -13.85 1.87 -1.54
C VAL A 128 -12.45 1.47 -1.10
N TYR A 129 -11.87 0.49 -1.78
CA TYR A 129 -10.47 0.08 -1.62
C TYR A 129 -9.67 0.61 -2.79
N THR A 130 -8.52 1.22 -2.49
CA THR A 130 -7.60 1.71 -3.51
C THR A 130 -6.16 1.66 -3.03
N ILE A 131 -5.23 1.53 -3.99
CA ILE A 131 -3.78 1.65 -3.78
C ILE A 131 -3.34 2.97 -4.41
N PRO A 132 -3.27 4.10 -3.68
CA PRO A 132 -3.11 5.42 -4.27
C PRO A 132 -1.69 5.76 -4.71
N THR A 133 -0.67 5.00 -4.27
CA THR A 133 0.73 5.21 -4.67
C THR A 133 1.29 3.96 -5.31
N ALA A 134 1.83 4.10 -6.52
CA ALA A 134 2.42 2.98 -7.27
C ALA A 134 1.49 1.76 -7.32
N GLN A 135 0.28 1.99 -7.74
CA GLN A 135 -0.82 1.03 -7.76
C GLN A 135 -0.39 -0.34 -8.31
N ASN A 136 -0.80 -1.40 -7.64
CA ASN A 136 -0.55 -2.77 -8.09
C ASN A 136 -1.78 -3.29 -8.87
N PRO A 137 -1.68 -3.54 -10.20
CA PRO A 137 -0.43 -3.72 -10.96
C PRO A 137 0.01 -2.53 -11.83
N THR A 138 -0.76 -1.46 -11.94
CA THR A 138 -0.61 -0.44 -12.99
C THR A 138 0.59 0.49 -12.81
N GLY A 139 1.14 0.60 -11.59
CA GLY A 139 2.18 1.58 -11.27
C GLY A 139 1.68 3.02 -11.14
N ALA A 140 0.39 3.26 -11.33
CA ALA A 140 -0.19 4.61 -11.25
C ALA A 140 -0.03 5.22 -9.85
N THR A 141 0.19 6.53 -9.78
CA THR A 141 0.25 7.29 -8.53
C THR A 141 -0.70 8.47 -8.59
N MET A 142 -1.62 8.55 -7.64
CA MET A 142 -2.58 9.64 -7.56
C MET A 142 -1.90 10.94 -7.17
N SER A 143 -2.11 12.01 -7.95
CA SER A 143 -1.76 13.37 -7.54
C SER A 143 -2.57 13.81 -6.32
N ILE A 144 -2.11 14.87 -5.64
CA ILE A 144 -2.87 15.46 -4.51
C ILE A 144 -4.25 15.97 -4.96
N ALA A 145 -4.37 16.46 -6.19
CA ALA A 145 -5.64 16.90 -6.75
C ALA A 145 -6.59 15.71 -6.94
N ARG A 146 -6.09 14.58 -7.45
CA ARG A 146 -6.84 13.34 -7.61
C ARG A 146 -7.30 12.80 -6.26
N LYS A 147 -6.43 12.73 -5.26
CA LYS A 147 -6.78 12.29 -3.90
C LYS A 147 -7.87 13.16 -3.28
N ARG A 148 -7.80 14.49 -3.44
CA ARG A 148 -8.86 15.41 -2.97
C ARG A 148 -10.20 15.15 -3.65
N ALA A 149 -10.21 14.90 -4.96
CA ALA A 149 -11.42 14.61 -5.70
C ALA A 149 -12.05 13.26 -5.26
N ILE A 150 -11.25 12.20 -5.11
CA ILE A 150 -11.70 10.90 -4.58
C ILE A 150 -12.27 11.07 -3.15
N TYR A 151 -11.58 11.82 -2.28
CA TYR A 151 -12.04 12.09 -0.92
C TYR A 151 -13.39 12.82 -0.91
N ALA A 152 -13.55 13.84 -1.76
CA ALA A 152 -14.83 14.57 -1.89
C ALA A 152 -15.98 13.66 -2.35
N VAL A 153 -15.73 12.75 -3.30
CA VAL A 153 -16.73 11.75 -3.71
C VAL A 153 -17.06 10.81 -2.55
N ALA A 154 -16.07 10.36 -1.80
CA ALA A 154 -16.29 9.52 -0.63
C ALA A 154 -17.12 10.24 0.45
N GLN A 155 -16.90 11.54 0.68
CA GLN A 155 -17.75 12.36 1.56
C GLN A 155 -19.20 12.44 1.04
N LYS A 156 -19.38 12.74 -0.26
CA LYS A 156 -20.70 12.87 -0.90
C LYS A 156 -21.55 11.59 -0.75
N HIS A 157 -20.93 10.43 -0.92
CA HIS A 157 -21.61 9.12 -0.88
C HIS A 157 -21.49 8.38 0.43
N ASN A 158 -20.89 9.02 1.45
CA ASN A 158 -20.64 8.45 2.77
C ASN A 158 -19.89 7.11 2.72
N LEU A 159 -18.82 7.06 1.93
CA LEU A 159 -17.94 5.91 1.82
C LEU A 159 -16.81 5.98 2.85
N VAL A 160 -16.42 4.82 3.37
CA VAL A 160 -15.13 4.62 4.05
C VAL A 160 -14.09 4.26 2.99
N ILE A 161 -12.91 4.85 3.08
CA ILE A 161 -11.79 4.58 2.19
C ILE A 161 -10.83 3.62 2.89
N ILE A 162 -10.56 2.47 2.29
CA ILE A 162 -9.39 1.64 2.65
C ILE A 162 -8.24 2.10 1.76
N GLU A 163 -7.31 2.83 2.36
CA GLU A 163 -6.09 3.31 1.71
C GLU A 163 -4.98 2.26 1.94
N ASP A 164 -4.78 1.37 0.99
CA ASP A 164 -3.72 0.35 1.03
C ASP A 164 -2.45 0.90 0.36
N ASP A 165 -1.48 1.33 1.16
CA ASP A 165 -0.36 2.12 0.62
C ASP A 165 1.03 1.57 1.01
N PRO A 166 1.36 0.30 0.69
CA PRO A 166 2.64 -0.30 1.04
C PRO A 166 3.82 0.30 0.27
N TYR A 167 3.56 1.06 -0.78
CA TYR A 167 4.56 1.69 -1.65
C TYR A 167 4.74 3.17 -1.37
N TYR A 168 4.07 3.75 -0.37
CA TYR A 168 4.04 5.18 -0.08
C TYR A 168 5.43 5.82 -0.03
N TYR A 169 6.38 5.15 0.61
CA TYR A 169 7.75 5.64 0.76
C TYR A 169 8.64 5.38 -0.46
N LEU A 170 8.15 4.67 -1.47
CA LEU A 170 8.88 4.38 -2.70
C LEU A 170 8.53 5.39 -3.81
N GLN A 171 8.29 6.64 -3.47
CA GLN A 171 8.16 7.73 -4.44
C GLN A 171 9.54 8.26 -4.78
N PHE A 172 9.80 8.52 -6.04
CA PHE A 172 11.08 9.00 -6.54
C PHE A 172 10.88 10.01 -7.67
N GLU A 173 11.96 10.66 -8.10
CA GLU A 173 11.90 11.66 -9.16
C GLU A 173 11.35 11.08 -10.47
N PRO A 174 10.68 11.91 -11.28
CA PRO A 174 10.29 11.52 -12.63
C PRO A 174 11.51 11.03 -13.43
N TYR A 175 11.25 10.07 -14.32
CA TYR A 175 12.29 9.59 -15.24
C TYR A 175 12.78 10.71 -16.15
N THR A 176 14.08 10.79 -16.31
CA THR A 176 14.73 11.64 -17.32
C THR A 176 15.71 10.83 -18.15
N ALA A 177 15.79 11.14 -19.46
CA ALA A 177 16.80 10.56 -20.33
C ALA A 177 18.22 11.08 -20.02
N ASP A 178 18.33 12.25 -19.37
CA ASP A 178 19.59 12.81 -18.92
C ASP A 178 20.13 12.05 -17.71
N SER A 179 21.09 11.16 -17.96
CA SER A 179 21.66 10.29 -16.94
C SER A 179 22.56 11.02 -15.92
N GLU A 180 23.08 12.21 -16.27
CA GLU A 180 24.02 12.96 -15.39
C GLU A 180 23.32 13.59 -14.20
N ASN A 181 22.03 13.92 -14.35
CA ASN A 181 21.21 14.55 -13.32
C ASN A 181 20.23 13.61 -12.60
N ARG A 182 20.32 12.31 -12.85
CA ARG A 182 19.50 11.32 -12.14
C ARG A 182 19.91 11.23 -10.66
N TYR A 183 18.93 11.06 -9.78
CA TYR A 183 19.10 10.78 -8.33
C TYR A 183 19.71 11.91 -7.50
N THR A 184 19.66 13.16 -7.99
CA THR A 184 20.23 14.31 -7.27
C THR A 184 19.32 14.86 -6.18
N ASN A 185 18.00 14.77 -6.36
CA ASN A 185 16.98 15.36 -5.49
C ASN A 185 15.92 14.35 -5.08
N LEU A 186 16.30 13.26 -4.41
CA LEU A 186 15.34 12.28 -3.94
C LEU A 186 14.35 12.91 -2.94
N PRO A 187 13.06 12.66 -3.09
CA PRO A 187 12.08 13.20 -2.17
C PRO A 187 12.27 12.53 -0.81
N GLY A 188 12.72 13.26 0.20
CA GLY A 188 12.65 12.79 1.57
C GLY A 188 11.20 12.61 2.00
N ILE A 189 10.95 12.02 3.17
CA ILE A 189 9.58 11.75 3.65
C ILE A 189 8.68 12.99 3.77
N THR A 190 9.27 14.18 3.81
CA THR A 190 8.57 15.48 3.93
C THR A 190 8.08 16.05 2.59
N SER A 191 8.53 15.50 1.46
CA SER A 191 8.17 15.98 0.10
C SER A 191 7.39 14.94 -0.72
N LEU A 192 6.96 13.85 -0.10
CA LEU A 192 6.11 12.85 -0.72
C LEU A 192 4.72 13.42 -1.01
N VAL A 193 4.07 12.94 -2.07
CA VAL A 193 2.66 13.27 -2.35
C VAL A 193 1.82 12.84 -1.14
N PRO A 194 1.08 13.77 -0.50
CA PRO A 194 0.33 13.47 0.71
C PRO A 194 -0.64 12.30 0.56
N SER A 195 -0.85 11.54 1.65
CA SER A 195 -1.80 10.43 1.70
C SER A 195 -3.26 10.90 1.73
N LEU A 196 -4.21 10.00 1.48
CA LEU A 196 -5.63 10.27 1.73
C LEU A 196 -5.89 10.51 3.23
N LEU A 197 -5.18 9.79 4.11
CA LEU A 197 -5.26 10.02 5.56
C LEU A 197 -4.90 11.46 5.94
N SER A 198 -3.93 12.08 5.28
CA SER A 198 -3.54 13.48 5.56
C SER A 198 -4.60 14.50 5.14
N LEU A 199 -5.56 14.10 4.30
CA LEU A 199 -6.70 14.90 3.86
C LEU A 199 -7.95 14.64 4.71
N ASP A 200 -7.94 13.57 5.52
CA ASP A 200 -9.11 13.11 6.26
C ASP A 200 -9.45 14.05 7.41
N THR A 201 -10.63 14.65 7.35
CA THR A 201 -11.15 15.58 8.35
C THR A 201 -12.29 15.01 9.20
N ASP A 202 -12.84 13.87 8.79
CA ASP A 202 -14.04 13.29 9.41
C ASP A 202 -13.90 11.79 9.76
N GLY A 203 -12.68 11.27 9.69
CA GLY A 203 -12.37 9.91 10.15
C GLY A 203 -12.92 8.81 9.25
N ARG A 204 -12.90 9.01 7.92
CA ARG A 204 -13.37 8.03 6.94
C ARG A 204 -12.26 7.21 6.27
N VAL A 205 -11.01 7.51 6.53
CA VAL A 205 -9.87 6.79 5.95
C VAL A 205 -9.34 5.75 6.94
N ILE A 206 -9.28 4.49 6.51
CA ILE A 206 -8.57 3.40 7.17
C ILE A 206 -7.30 3.18 6.37
N ARG A 207 -6.16 3.68 6.88
CA ARG A 207 -4.88 3.55 6.20
C ARG A 207 -4.15 2.29 6.66
N LEU A 208 -3.59 1.56 5.69
CA LEU A 208 -2.83 0.35 5.89
C LEU A 208 -1.36 0.60 5.52
N ASP A 209 -0.47 0.51 6.49
CA ASP A 209 0.97 0.67 6.31
C ASP A 209 1.72 -0.64 6.59
N SER A 210 2.82 -0.87 5.88
CA SER A 210 3.59 -2.12 6.00
C SER A 210 5.09 -1.91 5.89
N PHE A 211 5.86 -2.67 6.66
CA PHE A 211 7.31 -2.80 6.48
C PHE A 211 7.70 -3.73 5.31
N SER A 212 6.74 -4.39 4.67
CA SER A 212 7.01 -5.45 3.68
C SER A 212 7.81 -4.97 2.47
N LYS A 213 7.65 -3.72 2.03
CA LYS A 213 8.31 -3.19 0.82
C LYS A 213 9.47 -2.25 1.13
N VAL A 214 9.58 -1.83 2.38
CA VAL A 214 10.56 -0.84 2.82
C VAL A 214 11.57 -1.36 3.84
N LEU A 215 11.37 -2.58 4.35
CA LEU A 215 12.31 -3.23 5.26
C LEU A 215 12.49 -4.71 4.90
N ALA A 216 11.50 -5.57 5.24
CA ALA A 216 11.56 -6.99 4.92
C ALA A 216 10.15 -7.61 4.93
N PRO A 217 9.71 -8.28 3.84
CA PRO A 217 8.37 -8.85 3.76
C PRO A 217 8.15 -9.99 4.75
N GLY A 218 9.19 -10.76 5.08
CA GLY A 218 9.12 -11.90 6.00
C GLY A 218 8.87 -11.54 7.46
N LEU A 219 9.05 -10.28 7.86
CA LEU A 219 8.74 -9.82 9.21
C LEU A 219 7.24 -9.86 9.51
N ARG A 220 6.37 -9.78 8.48
CA ARG A 220 4.92 -9.72 8.64
C ARG A 220 4.49 -8.65 9.65
N CYS A 221 5.07 -7.47 9.56
CA CYS A 221 4.78 -6.31 10.41
C CYS A 221 4.22 -5.16 9.58
N GLY A 222 3.16 -4.56 10.10
CA GLY A 222 2.50 -3.37 9.58
C GLY A 222 1.63 -2.75 10.66
N TRP A 223 0.89 -1.70 10.30
CA TRP A 223 -0.08 -1.09 11.19
C TRP A 223 -1.25 -0.50 10.42
N VAL A 224 -2.36 -0.35 11.11
CA VAL A 224 -3.55 0.36 10.64
C VAL A 224 -3.63 1.68 11.37
N THR A 225 -3.89 2.76 10.65
CA THR A 225 -4.27 4.06 11.21
C THR A 225 -5.71 4.37 10.84
N ALA A 226 -6.53 4.67 11.84
CA ALA A 226 -7.95 4.95 11.67
C ALA A 226 -8.49 5.68 12.93
N PRO A 227 -9.77 6.11 12.94
CA PRO A 227 -10.42 6.53 14.17
C PRO A 227 -10.27 5.50 15.29
N LYS A 228 -10.07 6.00 16.51
CA LYS A 228 -9.75 5.16 17.67
C LYS A 228 -10.75 4.01 17.88
N TYR A 229 -12.05 4.27 17.69
CA TYR A 229 -13.05 3.21 17.83
C TYR A 229 -12.88 2.06 16.83
N ILE A 230 -12.33 2.32 15.63
CA ILE A 230 -11.99 1.30 14.62
C ILE A 230 -10.75 0.53 15.07
N THR A 231 -9.67 1.23 15.47
CA THR A 231 -8.43 0.58 15.91
C THR A 231 -8.63 -0.25 17.17
N ASP A 232 -9.53 0.18 18.09
CA ASP A 232 -9.92 -0.62 19.27
C ASP A 232 -10.61 -1.93 18.86
N LYS A 233 -11.48 -1.90 17.85
CA LYS A 233 -12.13 -3.13 17.33
C LYS A 233 -11.12 -4.07 16.66
N ILE A 234 -10.18 -3.54 15.91
CA ILE A 234 -9.09 -4.34 15.33
C ILE A 234 -8.20 -4.93 16.43
N GLN A 235 -7.90 -4.18 17.48
CA GLN A 235 -7.19 -4.69 18.64
C GLN A 235 -7.90 -5.90 19.25
N PHE A 236 -9.21 -5.80 19.56
CA PHE A 236 -9.99 -6.91 20.11
C PHE A 236 -10.03 -8.11 19.15
N HIS A 237 -10.13 -7.86 17.84
CA HIS A 237 -10.04 -8.93 16.87
C HIS A 237 -8.66 -9.60 16.88
N ASN A 238 -7.57 -8.84 17.00
CA ASN A 238 -6.23 -9.40 17.18
C ASN A 238 -6.18 -10.33 18.39
N GLU A 239 -6.66 -9.88 19.54
CA GLU A 239 -6.65 -10.64 20.81
C GLU A 239 -7.41 -11.96 20.75
N THR A 240 -8.41 -12.06 19.87
CA THR A 240 -9.25 -13.27 19.74
C THR A 240 -8.89 -14.14 18.53
N SER A 241 -8.10 -13.65 17.58
CA SER A 241 -7.75 -14.39 16.35
C SER A 241 -6.28 -14.80 16.29
N ILE A 242 -5.36 -13.88 16.52
CA ILE A 242 -3.91 -14.09 16.40
C ILE A 242 -3.15 -13.80 17.70
N GLN A 243 -3.83 -13.37 18.74
CA GLN A 243 -3.32 -12.78 19.97
C GLN A 243 -2.58 -11.45 19.69
N GLN A 244 -1.48 -11.49 18.96
CA GLN A 244 -0.67 -10.36 18.49
C GLN A 244 0.20 -10.82 17.30
N PRO A 245 0.77 -9.91 16.51
CA PRO A 245 1.86 -10.25 15.60
C PRO A 245 3.04 -10.88 16.36
N ALA A 246 3.81 -11.75 15.67
CA ALA A 246 4.91 -12.48 16.29
C ALA A 246 5.84 -11.55 17.08
N GLY A 247 6.06 -11.85 18.35
CA GLY A 247 6.85 -11.02 19.26
C GLY A 247 8.29 -10.82 18.77
N VAL A 248 8.92 -11.86 18.20
CA VAL A 248 10.28 -11.75 17.62
C VAL A 248 10.32 -10.73 16.48
N SER A 249 9.33 -10.74 15.59
CA SER A 249 9.24 -9.74 14.51
C SER A 249 9.08 -8.33 15.07
N GLN A 250 8.21 -8.15 16.07
CA GLN A 250 8.05 -6.86 16.74
C GLN A 250 9.31 -6.43 17.45
N ALA A 251 10.05 -7.34 18.10
CA ALA A 251 11.33 -7.06 18.76
C ALA A 251 12.37 -6.54 17.77
N ILE A 252 12.48 -7.17 16.59
CA ILE A 252 13.40 -6.74 15.53
C ILE A 252 13.07 -5.32 15.08
N VAL A 253 11.78 -5.07 14.76
CA VAL A 253 11.36 -3.74 14.30
C VAL A 253 11.53 -2.69 15.41
N ALA A 254 11.09 -2.99 16.63
CA ALA A 254 11.18 -2.05 17.74
C ALA A 254 12.64 -1.69 18.07
N SER A 255 13.55 -2.67 18.13
CA SER A 255 14.96 -2.41 18.36
C SER A 255 15.58 -1.59 17.25
N LEU A 256 15.27 -1.93 15.99
CA LEU A 256 15.79 -1.20 14.84
C LEU A 256 15.32 0.26 14.85
N MET A 257 14.01 0.49 15.06
CA MET A 257 13.41 1.81 14.97
C MET A 257 13.66 2.70 16.19
N ASN A 258 13.73 2.13 17.39
CA ASN A 258 13.84 2.94 18.60
C ASN A 258 15.27 3.02 19.15
N GLU A 259 16.07 1.95 18.99
CA GLU A 259 17.39 1.86 19.62
C GLU A 259 18.54 2.13 18.63
N GLN A 260 18.42 1.61 17.38
CA GLN A 260 19.55 1.65 16.45
C GLN A 260 19.44 2.81 15.45
N TRP A 261 18.29 3.03 14.86
CA TRP A 261 18.10 4.03 13.79
C TRP A 261 17.43 5.31 14.30
N GLY A 262 16.41 5.17 15.14
CA GLY A 262 15.49 6.27 15.41
C GLY A 262 14.79 6.75 14.12
N HIS A 263 14.02 7.82 14.22
CA HIS A 263 13.36 8.41 13.06
C HIS A 263 14.34 8.86 11.96
N SER A 264 15.44 9.50 12.35
CA SER A 264 16.42 10.00 11.38
C SER A 264 17.17 8.88 10.63
N GLY A 265 17.45 7.75 11.30
CA GLY A 265 18.04 6.59 10.64
C GLY A 265 17.05 5.90 9.71
N TRP A 266 15.78 5.83 10.11
CA TRP A 266 14.70 5.35 9.27
C TRP A 266 14.53 6.20 8.01
N GLU A 267 14.52 7.53 8.14
CA GLU A 267 14.46 8.46 7.01
C GLU A 267 15.63 8.27 6.04
N ARG A 268 16.85 8.15 6.54
CA ARG A 268 18.03 7.87 5.68
C ARG A 268 17.90 6.55 4.93
N HIS A 269 17.36 5.51 5.61
CA HIS A 269 17.12 4.22 4.97
C HIS A 269 16.07 4.34 3.85
N LEU A 270 14.98 5.06 4.07
CA LEU A 270 13.94 5.28 3.05
C LEU A 270 14.51 6.01 1.81
N VAL A 271 15.31 7.05 2.01
CA VAL A 271 15.97 7.76 0.90
C VAL A 271 16.91 6.83 0.11
N GLN A 272 17.64 5.95 0.81
CA GLN A 272 18.48 4.97 0.12
C GLN A 272 17.66 3.97 -0.71
N ILE A 273 16.52 3.49 -0.18
CA ILE A 273 15.64 2.58 -0.94
C ILE A 273 15.03 3.31 -2.15
N GLN A 274 14.61 4.56 -2.00
CA GLN A 274 14.10 5.37 -3.11
C GLN A 274 15.13 5.43 -4.24
N ARG A 275 16.40 5.69 -3.91
CA ARG A 275 17.49 5.68 -4.89
C ARG A 275 17.63 4.34 -5.57
N ASP A 276 17.65 3.25 -4.80
CA ASP A 276 17.83 1.90 -5.34
C ASP A 276 16.69 1.50 -6.30
N TYR A 277 15.45 1.86 -5.97
CA TYR A 277 14.30 1.61 -6.84
C TYR A 277 14.25 2.53 -8.06
N ALA A 278 14.60 3.81 -7.91
CA ALA A 278 14.72 4.73 -9.03
C ALA A 278 15.78 4.23 -10.05
N MET A 279 16.93 3.78 -9.58
CA MET A 279 17.98 3.21 -10.44
C MET A 279 17.49 1.96 -11.19
N ARG A 280 16.76 1.08 -10.53
CA ARG A 280 16.19 -0.12 -11.18
C ARG A 280 15.12 0.25 -12.20
N ARG A 281 14.21 1.19 -11.87
CA ARG A 281 13.21 1.72 -12.79
C ARG A 281 13.86 2.26 -14.04
N ASP A 282 14.87 3.14 -13.90
CA ASP A 282 15.51 3.82 -15.00
C ASP A 282 16.25 2.85 -15.92
N LEU A 283 17.02 1.92 -15.35
CA LEU A 283 17.66 0.86 -16.12
C LEU A 283 16.63 0.04 -16.92
N PHE A 284 15.52 -0.33 -16.28
CA PHE A 284 14.49 -1.13 -16.93
C PHE A 284 13.77 -0.35 -18.03
N VAL A 285 13.47 0.93 -17.80
CA VAL A 285 12.87 1.83 -18.80
C VAL A 285 13.80 2.03 -19.99
N ASP A 286 15.09 2.30 -19.76
CA ASP A 286 16.09 2.45 -20.81
C ASP A 286 16.16 1.18 -21.70
N LEU A 287 16.13 0.00 -21.08
CA LEU A 287 16.11 -1.28 -21.81
C LEU A 287 14.78 -1.49 -22.57
N CYS A 288 13.65 -1.13 -21.99
CA CYS A 288 12.36 -1.21 -22.67
C CYS A 288 12.30 -0.28 -23.89
N LEU A 289 12.74 0.97 -23.75
CA LEU A 289 12.80 1.91 -24.86
C LEU A 289 13.74 1.42 -25.97
N LYS A 290 14.82 0.75 -25.61
CA LYS A 290 15.78 0.21 -26.56
C LYS A 290 15.28 -1.04 -27.29
N HIS A 291 14.63 -1.95 -26.58
CA HIS A 291 14.36 -3.30 -27.08
C HIS A 291 12.89 -3.59 -27.37
N LEU A 292 11.94 -2.85 -26.76
CA LEU A 292 10.52 -3.06 -26.89
C LEU A 292 9.77 -1.92 -27.59
N ASN A 293 10.53 -0.96 -28.16
CA ASN A 293 9.93 0.16 -28.90
C ASN A 293 9.04 -0.36 -30.06
N GLY A 294 7.79 0.12 -30.10
CA GLY A 294 6.79 -0.32 -31.08
C GLY A 294 6.15 -1.69 -30.80
N LEU A 295 6.56 -2.39 -29.74
CA LEU A 295 5.96 -3.66 -29.31
C LEU A 295 5.06 -3.51 -28.08
N VAL A 296 5.34 -2.51 -27.26
CA VAL A 296 4.59 -2.23 -26.03
C VAL A 296 4.35 -0.73 -25.84
N GLU A 297 3.30 -0.41 -25.09
CA GLU A 297 3.08 0.92 -24.53
C GLU A 297 3.04 0.83 -23.00
N PHE A 298 3.59 1.84 -22.34
CA PHE A 298 3.57 1.94 -20.87
C PHE A 298 3.71 3.39 -20.42
N THR A 299 3.22 3.67 -19.22
CA THR A 299 3.51 4.90 -18.50
C THR A 299 4.70 4.64 -17.57
N VAL A 300 5.71 5.51 -17.59
CA VAL A 300 6.84 5.39 -16.66
C VAL A 300 6.36 5.76 -15.27
N PRO A 301 6.51 4.86 -14.27
CA PRO A 301 6.05 5.14 -12.92
C PRO A 301 7.02 6.07 -12.18
N ASP A 302 6.46 6.95 -11.34
CA ASP A 302 7.22 7.83 -10.43
C ASP A 302 7.31 7.26 -9.01
N ALA A 303 6.86 6.02 -8.82
CA ALA A 303 6.90 5.34 -7.53
C ALA A 303 6.84 3.81 -7.67
N GLY A 304 7.24 3.10 -6.61
CA GLY A 304 7.00 1.66 -6.43
C GLY A 304 7.92 0.75 -7.21
N MET A 305 7.37 -0.36 -7.66
CA MET A 305 8.15 -1.46 -8.22
C MET A 305 7.49 -2.11 -9.45
N PHE A 306 6.46 -1.48 -10.02
CA PHE A 306 5.73 -2.04 -11.15
C PHE A 306 5.90 -1.19 -12.40
N LEU A 307 6.07 -1.86 -13.54
CA LEU A 307 5.96 -1.27 -14.86
C LEU A 307 4.89 -2.08 -15.64
N TRP A 308 3.79 -1.42 -15.96
CA TRP A 308 2.62 -2.05 -16.58
C TRP A 308 2.63 -1.83 -18.09
N PHE A 309 2.62 -2.93 -18.87
CA PHE A 309 2.71 -2.87 -20.32
C PHE A 309 1.37 -3.19 -21.00
N ARG A 310 1.06 -2.45 -22.04
CA ARG A 310 0.11 -2.86 -23.05
C ARG A 310 0.88 -3.40 -24.27
N VAL A 311 0.73 -4.70 -24.56
CA VAL A 311 1.33 -5.32 -25.75
C VAL A 311 0.59 -4.84 -27.01
N LEU A 312 1.33 -4.33 -27.98
CA LEU A 312 0.80 -3.88 -29.25
C LEU A 312 0.69 -5.07 -30.22
N LEU A 313 -0.49 -5.68 -30.25
CA LEU A 313 -0.76 -6.79 -31.15
C LEU A 313 -0.92 -6.31 -32.59
N LYS A 314 -0.34 -7.07 -33.54
CA LYS A 314 -0.59 -6.86 -34.96
C LYS A 314 -2.09 -6.98 -35.26
N PRO A 315 -2.61 -6.25 -36.28
CA PRO A 315 -4.03 -6.22 -36.58
C PRO A 315 -4.67 -7.61 -36.73
N GLU A 316 -3.94 -8.57 -37.35
CA GLU A 316 -4.39 -9.94 -37.56
C GLU A 316 -4.55 -10.77 -36.28
N LEU A 317 -3.94 -10.34 -35.17
CA LEU A 317 -4.00 -11.02 -33.87
C LEU A 317 -5.01 -10.36 -32.91
N GLN A 318 -5.48 -9.16 -33.23
CA GLN A 318 -6.45 -8.44 -32.40
C GLN A 318 -7.78 -9.18 -32.35
N GLY A 319 -8.35 -9.31 -31.15
CA GLY A 319 -9.61 -10.02 -30.92
C GLY A 319 -9.52 -11.56 -30.94
N GLN A 320 -8.35 -12.14 -31.24
CA GLN A 320 -8.17 -13.57 -31.12
C GLN A 320 -8.01 -14.00 -29.66
N THR A 321 -8.72 -15.06 -29.26
CA THR A 321 -8.57 -15.64 -27.93
C THR A 321 -7.22 -16.33 -27.74
N GLY A 322 -6.66 -16.26 -26.53
CA GLY A 322 -5.43 -16.98 -26.15
C GLY A 322 -4.12 -16.38 -26.68
N VAL A 323 -4.13 -15.21 -27.35
CA VAL A 323 -2.89 -14.58 -27.85
C VAL A 323 -1.97 -14.23 -26.70
N MET A 324 -2.49 -13.59 -25.62
CA MET A 324 -1.69 -13.21 -24.48
C MET A 324 -1.14 -14.43 -23.72
N GLN A 325 -1.91 -15.54 -23.68
CA GLN A 325 -1.41 -16.78 -23.09
C GLN A 325 -0.19 -17.30 -23.89
N ARG A 326 -0.24 -17.29 -25.23
CA ARG A 326 0.91 -17.68 -26.07
C ARG A 326 2.12 -16.77 -25.87
N VAL A 327 1.90 -15.45 -25.69
CA VAL A 327 2.98 -14.50 -25.36
C VAL A 327 3.62 -14.91 -24.03
N PHE A 328 2.80 -15.10 -22.99
CA PHE A 328 3.27 -15.53 -21.67
C PHE A 328 4.02 -16.86 -21.73
N ASP A 329 3.46 -17.89 -22.39
CA ASP A 329 4.10 -19.19 -22.50
C ASP A 329 5.46 -19.11 -23.23
N SER A 330 5.53 -18.25 -24.27
CA SER A 330 6.79 -17.99 -24.97
C SER A 330 7.83 -17.30 -24.08
N MET A 331 7.40 -16.35 -23.26
CA MET A 331 8.29 -15.68 -22.29
C MET A 331 8.82 -16.68 -21.28
N VAL A 332 7.96 -17.52 -20.69
CA VAL A 332 8.35 -18.57 -19.74
C VAL A 332 9.32 -19.55 -20.38
N ALA A 333 9.07 -20.00 -21.63
CA ALA A 333 9.95 -20.88 -22.37
C ALA A 333 11.35 -20.26 -22.63
N ASN A 334 11.44 -18.94 -22.67
CA ASN A 334 12.68 -18.17 -22.80
C ASN A 334 13.22 -17.65 -21.45
N HIS A 335 12.79 -18.26 -20.33
CA HIS A 335 13.23 -17.93 -18.97
C HIS A 335 12.92 -16.49 -18.54
N VAL A 336 11.88 -15.87 -19.09
CA VAL A 336 11.37 -14.57 -18.69
C VAL A 336 10.04 -14.75 -17.96
N LEU A 337 10.00 -14.33 -16.70
CA LEU A 337 8.78 -14.30 -15.89
C LEU A 337 8.55 -12.84 -15.44
N LEU A 338 7.44 -12.27 -15.84
CA LEU A 338 7.00 -10.92 -15.47
C LEU A 338 5.78 -10.97 -14.54
#